data_02689751199e34a9f6bb44ef9f9ac808
#
_entry.id   02689751199e34a9f6bb44ef9f9ac808
#
_cell.length_a   1.000
_cell.length_b   1.000
_cell.length_c   1.000
_cell.angle_alpha   90.00
_cell.angle_beta   90.00
_cell.angle_gamma   90.00
#
_symmetry.space_group_name_H-M   'P 1'
#
loop_
_entity.id
_entity.type
_entity.pdbx_description
1 polymer ?
#
loop_
_entity_poly.entity_id
_entity_poly.type
_entity_poly.pdbx_seq_one_letter_code
_entity_poly.pdbx_strand_id
1 'polypeptide(L)'
;MVSEDYKAMLSGKSVIREMSAWAAKRGAEIGYENVFDYSLGNPSVPVPQVFTDKMIELLQTRNPMELHGYSQSQGIPCVRERLAQYLNKTYGMNYTSEHIFMTTGAAGAVAHAIRVVTK
;
A
#
# COMPACT_ATOMS: atom_id res chain seq x y z
N MET A 1 24.39 -4.96 16.77
CA MET A 1 24.07 -4.07 17.90
C MET A 1 22.84 -3.27 17.50
N VAL A 2 21.76 -3.33 18.25
CA VAL A 2 20.52 -2.57 17.97
C VAL A 2 20.60 -1.26 18.73
N SER A 3 20.29 -0.12 18.08
CA SER A 3 20.25 1.19 18.73
C SER A 3 19.28 1.20 19.92
N GLU A 4 19.59 1.91 20.99
CA GLU A 4 18.72 2.05 22.17
C GLU A 4 17.41 2.74 21.83
N ASP A 5 17.40 3.67 20.85
CA ASP A 5 16.18 4.31 20.35
C ASP A 5 15.21 3.29 19.73
N TYR A 6 15.73 2.34 18.94
CA TYR A 6 14.90 1.27 18.39
C TYR A 6 14.43 0.28 19.46
N LYS A 7 15.19 0.05 20.51
CA LYS A 7 14.74 -0.76 21.65
C LYS A 7 13.60 -0.07 22.40
N ALA A 8 13.71 1.24 22.59
CA ALA A 8 12.64 2.03 23.21
C ALA A 8 11.35 2.01 22.37
N MET A 9 11.45 2.05 21.03
CA MET A 9 10.29 1.91 20.14
C MET A 9 9.61 0.54 20.22
N LEU A 10 10.36 -0.53 20.50
CA LEU A 10 9.81 -1.88 20.67
C LEU A 10 8.95 -2.02 21.93
N SER A 11 9.15 -1.18 22.95
CA SER A 11 8.35 -1.17 24.17
C SER A 11 6.98 -0.50 23.97
N GLY A 12 6.82 0.30 22.93
CA GLY A 12 5.57 0.94 22.55
C GLY A 12 4.63 -0.03 21.84
N LYS A 13 3.66 -0.58 22.58
CA LYS A 13 2.63 -1.43 22.00
C LYS A 13 1.59 -0.60 21.25
N SER A 14 1.27 -1.01 20.03
CA SER A 14 0.19 -0.41 19.27
C SER A 14 -1.15 -0.93 19.78
N VAL A 15 -1.94 -0.08 20.43
CA VAL A 15 -3.28 -0.41 20.94
C VAL A 15 -4.17 -0.98 19.81
N ILE A 16 -4.10 -0.42 18.62
CA ILE A 16 -4.87 -0.90 17.46
C ILE A 16 -4.52 -2.36 17.13
N ARG A 17 -3.22 -2.71 17.15
CA ARG A 17 -2.78 -4.09 16.87
C ARG A 17 -3.16 -5.04 18.00
N GLU A 18 -3.11 -4.60 19.24
CA GLU A 18 -3.56 -5.41 20.37
C GLU A 18 -5.06 -5.68 20.31
N MET A 19 -5.87 -4.68 19.95
CA MET A 19 -7.32 -4.84 19.75
C MET A 19 -7.62 -5.80 18.59
N SER A 20 -6.93 -5.67 17.47
CA SER A 20 -7.10 -6.59 16.33
C SER A 20 -6.72 -8.04 16.71
N ALA A 21 -5.62 -8.23 17.42
CA ALA A 21 -5.22 -9.56 17.89
C ALA A 21 -6.23 -10.14 18.90
N TRP A 22 -6.77 -9.31 19.79
CA TRP A 22 -7.83 -9.72 20.70
C TRP A 22 -9.10 -10.10 19.95
N ALA A 23 -9.54 -9.29 18.97
CA ALA A 23 -10.71 -9.59 18.15
C ALA A 23 -10.54 -10.91 17.38
N ALA A 24 -9.37 -11.17 16.81
CA ALA A 24 -9.08 -12.44 16.14
C ALA A 24 -9.16 -13.64 17.10
N LYS A 25 -8.60 -13.51 18.31
CA LYS A 25 -8.71 -14.56 19.33
C LYS A 25 -10.17 -14.79 19.74
N ARG A 26 -10.92 -13.72 19.97
CA ARG A 26 -12.33 -13.80 20.35
C ARG A 26 -13.17 -14.43 19.24
N GLY A 27 -12.91 -14.10 17.98
CA GLY A 27 -13.57 -14.69 16.82
C GLY A 27 -13.36 -16.21 16.71
N ALA A 28 -12.17 -16.69 17.05
CA ALA A 28 -11.87 -18.12 17.10
C ALA A 28 -12.66 -18.86 18.21
N GLU A 29 -13.03 -18.16 19.30
CA GLU A 29 -13.77 -18.74 20.44
C GLU A 29 -15.29 -18.75 20.20
N ILE A 30 -15.86 -17.67 19.63
CA ILE A 30 -17.32 -17.48 19.56
C ILE A 30 -17.89 -17.43 18.12
N GLY A 31 -17.05 -17.57 17.10
CA GLY A 31 -17.37 -17.35 15.69
C GLY A 31 -17.06 -15.92 15.25
N TYR A 32 -16.42 -15.79 14.08
CA TYR A 32 -16.01 -14.47 13.54
C TYR A 32 -17.22 -13.59 13.19
N GLU A 33 -18.35 -14.18 12.86
CA GLU A 33 -19.62 -13.50 12.59
C GLU A 33 -20.20 -12.79 13.82
N ASN A 34 -19.73 -13.15 15.01
CA ASN A 34 -20.16 -12.56 16.29
C ASN A 34 -19.19 -11.51 16.83
N VAL A 35 -18.14 -11.17 16.07
CA VAL A 35 -17.15 -10.17 16.45
C VAL A 35 -17.10 -9.03 15.44
N PHE A 36 -17.45 -7.84 15.89
CA PHE A 36 -17.43 -6.61 15.09
C PHE A 36 -16.12 -5.87 15.32
N ASP A 37 -15.08 -6.22 14.58
CA ASP A 37 -13.75 -5.61 14.69
C ASP A 37 -13.66 -4.34 13.85
N TYR A 38 -13.59 -3.20 14.52
CA TYR A 38 -13.38 -1.86 13.93
C TYR A 38 -11.94 -1.33 14.16
N SER A 39 -11.01 -2.16 14.58
CA SER A 39 -9.64 -1.75 14.91
C SER A 39 -8.79 -1.44 13.69
N LEU A 40 -8.92 -2.21 12.61
CA LEU A 40 -8.16 -2.04 11.38
C LEU A 40 -9.09 -1.87 10.18
N GLY A 41 -8.79 -0.88 9.34
CA GLY A 41 -9.46 -0.70 8.06
C GLY A 41 -8.99 -1.74 7.05
N ASN A 42 -9.71 -2.86 6.96
CA ASN A 42 -9.44 -3.88 5.95
C ASN A 42 -10.52 -3.82 4.86
N PRO A 43 -10.16 -3.91 3.56
CA PRO A 43 -11.16 -3.95 2.50
C PRO A 43 -12.13 -5.12 2.70
N SER A 44 -13.44 -4.81 2.75
CA SER A 44 -14.51 -5.81 2.87
C SER A 44 -15.24 -6.08 1.55
N VAL A 45 -14.86 -5.35 0.50
CA VAL A 45 -15.44 -5.49 -0.84
C VAL A 45 -14.42 -6.17 -1.74
N PRO A 46 -14.82 -7.18 -2.53
CA PRO A 46 -13.93 -7.82 -3.49
C PRO A 46 -13.39 -6.81 -4.50
N VAL A 47 -12.15 -7.02 -4.94
CA VAL A 47 -11.58 -6.27 -6.04
C VAL A 47 -12.43 -6.47 -7.31
N PRO A 48 -12.64 -5.43 -8.15
CA PRO A 48 -13.37 -5.58 -9.40
C PRO A 48 -12.75 -6.67 -10.28
N GLN A 49 -13.59 -7.50 -10.92
CA GLN A 49 -13.14 -8.64 -11.74
C GLN A 49 -12.15 -8.21 -12.83
N VAL A 50 -12.39 -7.04 -13.45
CA VAL A 50 -11.50 -6.48 -14.48
C VAL A 50 -10.04 -6.34 -14.01
N PHE A 51 -9.81 -6.09 -12.72
CA PHE A 51 -8.45 -6.04 -12.17
C PHE A 51 -7.81 -7.43 -12.16
N THR A 52 -8.54 -8.44 -11.70
CA THR A 52 -8.06 -9.83 -11.68
C THR A 52 -7.76 -10.33 -13.10
N ASP A 53 -8.66 -10.08 -14.04
CA ASP A 53 -8.49 -10.47 -15.44
C ASP A 53 -7.26 -9.81 -16.05
N LYS A 54 -7.03 -8.53 -15.76
CA LYS A 54 -5.85 -7.80 -16.24
C LYS A 54 -4.55 -8.30 -15.64
N MET A 55 -4.56 -8.69 -14.38
CA MET A 55 -3.38 -9.31 -13.75
C MET A 55 -3.04 -10.65 -14.40
N ILE A 56 -4.04 -11.49 -14.66
CA ILE A 56 -3.85 -12.78 -15.35
C ILE A 56 -3.32 -12.55 -16.77
N GLU A 57 -3.93 -11.64 -17.53
CA GLU A 57 -3.47 -11.27 -18.87
C GLU A 57 -2.00 -10.85 -18.87
N LEU A 58 -1.61 -9.95 -17.97
CA LEU A 58 -0.22 -9.47 -17.89
C LEU A 58 0.75 -10.61 -17.58
N LEU A 59 0.42 -11.49 -16.65
CA LEU A 59 1.25 -12.65 -16.31
C LEU A 59 1.40 -13.64 -17.49
N GLN A 60 0.38 -13.79 -18.32
CA GLN A 60 0.40 -14.70 -19.45
C GLN A 60 1.04 -14.13 -20.72
N THR A 61 0.97 -12.81 -20.91
CA THR A 61 1.32 -12.18 -22.19
C THR A 61 2.60 -11.34 -22.15
N ARG A 62 3.00 -10.84 -20.97
CA ARG A 62 4.20 -10.01 -20.86
C ARG A 62 5.47 -10.85 -20.75
N ASN A 63 6.57 -10.27 -21.24
CA ASN A 63 7.88 -10.84 -21.02
C ASN A 63 8.16 -10.91 -19.50
N PRO A 64 8.47 -12.11 -18.95
CA PRO A 64 8.74 -12.25 -17.51
C PRO A 64 9.89 -11.36 -17.01
N MET A 65 10.91 -11.11 -17.82
CA MET A 65 12.03 -10.24 -17.43
C MET A 65 11.60 -8.78 -17.29
N GLU A 66 10.64 -8.31 -18.09
CA GLU A 66 10.08 -6.97 -17.96
C GLU A 66 9.10 -6.88 -16.79
N LEU A 67 8.32 -7.94 -16.56
CA LEU A 67 7.29 -7.97 -15.53
C LEU A 67 7.87 -8.08 -14.12
N HIS A 68 8.93 -8.86 -13.95
CA HIS A 68 9.54 -9.17 -12.65
C HIS A 68 10.91 -8.51 -12.44
N GLY A 69 11.39 -7.75 -13.41
CA GLY A 69 12.67 -7.04 -13.33
C GLY A 69 12.59 -5.79 -12.44
N TYR A 70 13.75 -5.21 -12.19
CA TYR A 70 13.83 -3.93 -11.49
C TYR A 70 13.20 -2.81 -12.32
N SER A 71 12.36 -2.01 -11.70
CA SER A 71 11.89 -0.74 -12.28
C SER A 71 12.86 0.40 -12.00
N GLN A 72 12.68 1.53 -12.67
CA GLN A 72 13.33 2.78 -12.29
C GLN A 72 12.90 3.20 -10.87
N SER A 73 13.77 3.92 -10.17
CA SER A 73 13.53 4.33 -8.78
C SER A 73 12.23 5.10 -8.57
N GLN A 74 11.82 5.91 -9.55
CA GLN A 74 10.56 6.67 -9.50
C GLN A 74 9.35 5.83 -9.96
N GLY A 75 9.55 4.62 -10.45
CA GLY A 75 8.53 3.78 -11.07
C GLY A 75 8.56 3.79 -12.60
N ILE A 76 7.81 2.89 -13.20
CA ILE A 76 7.75 2.68 -14.65
C ILE A 76 7.19 3.93 -15.35
N PRO A 77 7.90 4.51 -16.35
CA PRO A 77 7.52 5.78 -16.97
C PRO A 77 6.10 5.81 -17.54
N CYS A 78 5.68 4.78 -18.26
CA CYS A 78 4.33 4.73 -18.83
C CYS A 78 3.22 4.65 -17.77
N VAL A 79 3.50 4.04 -16.61
CA VAL A 79 2.54 4.01 -15.49
C VAL A 79 2.42 5.40 -14.85
N ARG A 80 3.54 6.09 -14.63
CA ARG A 80 3.59 7.45 -14.11
C ARG A 80 2.85 8.41 -15.01
N GLU A 81 3.06 8.32 -16.32
CA GLU A 81 2.37 9.14 -17.31
C GLU A 81 0.86 8.92 -17.27
N ARG A 82 0.40 7.67 -17.23
CA ARG A 82 -1.02 7.33 -17.13
C ARG A 82 -1.66 7.84 -15.84
N LEU A 83 -0.94 7.78 -14.72
CA LEU A 83 -1.40 8.36 -13.45
C LEU A 83 -1.53 9.88 -13.53
N ALA A 84 -0.55 10.57 -14.10
CA ALA A 84 -0.62 12.02 -14.30
C ALA A 84 -1.85 12.41 -15.15
N GLN A 85 -2.06 11.72 -16.27
CA GLN A 85 -3.23 11.93 -17.13
C GLN A 85 -4.55 11.69 -16.39
N TYR A 86 -4.64 10.62 -15.60
CA TYR A 86 -5.82 10.32 -14.79
C TYR A 86 -6.11 11.42 -13.76
N LEU A 87 -5.11 11.87 -13.02
CA LEU A 87 -5.24 12.92 -12.01
C LEU A 87 -5.64 14.25 -12.66
N ASN A 88 -5.04 14.58 -13.80
CA ASN A 88 -5.40 15.80 -14.54
C ASN A 88 -6.85 15.77 -15.00
N LYS A 89 -7.29 14.65 -15.57
CA LYS A 89 -8.66 14.47 -16.04
C LYS A 89 -9.69 14.47 -14.90
N THR A 90 -9.37 13.82 -13.81
CA THR A 90 -10.34 13.57 -12.72
C THR A 90 -10.45 14.76 -11.77
N TYR A 91 -9.32 15.42 -11.50
CA TYR A 91 -9.23 16.47 -10.47
C TYR A 91 -8.84 17.84 -11.02
N GLY A 92 -8.75 18.02 -12.34
CA GLY A 92 -8.38 19.30 -12.96
C GLY A 92 -6.95 19.74 -12.64
N MET A 93 -6.04 18.79 -12.41
CA MET A 93 -4.64 19.05 -12.10
C MET A 93 -3.83 19.27 -13.37
N ASN A 94 -2.57 19.68 -13.23
CA ASN A 94 -1.63 19.85 -14.33
C ASN A 94 -0.30 19.12 -14.01
N TYR A 95 -0.38 17.80 -13.86
CA TYR A 95 0.78 16.97 -13.58
C TYR A 95 1.38 16.38 -14.85
N THR A 96 2.70 16.18 -14.82
CA THR A 96 3.45 15.35 -15.77
C THR A 96 3.94 14.10 -15.04
N SER A 97 4.50 13.15 -15.76
CA SER A 97 5.14 11.98 -15.17
C SER A 97 6.25 12.32 -14.16
N GLU A 98 6.86 13.50 -14.28
CA GLU A 98 7.91 13.95 -13.35
C GLU A 98 7.39 14.32 -11.97
N HIS A 99 6.10 14.62 -11.85
CA HIS A 99 5.44 14.89 -10.58
C HIS A 99 4.96 13.62 -9.86
N ILE A 100 5.13 12.45 -10.48
CA ILE A 100 4.66 11.16 -9.94
C ILE A 100 5.84 10.32 -9.47
N PHE A 101 5.81 9.93 -8.21
CA PHE A 101 6.76 9.01 -7.60
C PHE A 101 6.01 7.80 -7.02
N MET A 102 6.36 6.61 -7.49
CA MET A 102 5.71 5.38 -7.03
C MET A 102 6.35 4.87 -5.74
N THR A 103 5.50 4.46 -4.79
CA THR A 103 5.94 3.92 -3.51
C THR A 103 5.23 2.62 -3.18
N THR A 104 5.78 1.86 -2.25
CA THR A 104 5.14 0.65 -1.73
C THR A 104 4.14 1.05 -0.64
N GLY A 105 2.92 1.37 -1.06
CA GLY A 105 1.82 1.75 -0.18
C GLY A 105 1.96 3.16 0.43
N ALA A 106 0.93 3.57 1.16
CA ALA A 106 0.84 4.90 1.76
C ALA A 106 1.93 5.18 2.80
N ALA A 107 2.32 4.18 3.60
CA ALA A 107 3.37 4.33 4.60
C ALA A 107 4.72 4.71 3.98
N GLY A 108 5.07 4.10 2.83
CA GLY A 108 6.25 4.47 2.06
C GLY A 108 6.17 5.91 1.54
N ALA A 109 5.02 6.30 0.99
CA ALA A 109 4.80 7.66 0.50
C ALA A 109 4.99 8.72 1.60
N VAL A 110 4.36 8.50 2.76
CA VAL A 110 4.46 9.40 3.91
C VAL A 110 5.91 9.48 4.43
N ALA A 111 6.59 8.34 4.56
CA ALA A 111 7.99 8.31 5.01
C ALA A 111 8.91 9.10 4.08
N HIS A 112 8.77 8.94 2.76
CA HIS A 112 9.56 9.71 1.80
C HIS A 112 9.20 11.20 1.83
N ALA A 113 7.92 11.54 1.88
CA ALA A 113 7.48 12.94 1.93
C ALA A 113 8.02 13.65 3.18
N ILE A 114 7.91 13.04 4.36
CA ILE A 114 8.43 13.60 5.61
C ILE A 114 9.95 13.80 5.48
N ARG A 115 10.69 12.79 5.01
CA ARG A 115 12.15 12.87 4.89
C ARG A 115 12.61 13.99 3.96
N VAL A 116 11.85 14.32 2.93
CA VAL A 116 12.20 15.38 1.98
C VAL A 116 11.94 16.76 2.57
N VAL A 117 10.91 16.93 3.40
CA VAL A 117 10.51 18.24 3.94
C VAL A 117 11.05 18.52 5.35
N THR A 118 11.60 17.51 6.04
CA THR A 118 12.23 17.67 7.37
C THR A 118 13.75 17.64 7.26
N LYS A 119 14.43 18.48 8.07
CA LYS A 119 15.87 18.49 8.21
C LYS A 119 16.33 17.46 9.25
#